data_e1a19a043d629f77deeb2776b7e9020e
#
_entry.id   e1a19a043d629f77deeb2776b7e9020e
#
_cell.length_a   1.000
_cell.length_b   1.000
_cell.length_c   1.000
_cell.angle_alpha   90.00
_cell.angle_beta   90.00
_cell.angle_gamma   90.00
#
_symmetry.space_group_name_H-M   'P 1'
#
loop_
_entity.id
_entity.type
_entity.pdbx_description
1 polymer ?
#
loop_
_entity_poly.entity_id
_entity_poly.type
_entity_poly.pdbx_seq_one_letter_code
_entity_poly.pdbx_strand_id
1 'polypeptide(L)'
;MLLKIRADLPIRSHDYAPLTDSKMSDTSGSKQRLLIVDDSRVIRVTARKILQNHFETVEAVSGENAWEILSSEAPFSLVVSDLTMPGMDGFGLLEKIRGSHLPHVSGVPVINITGANDSEATKQRATNAGATDFIGKPFDAVHLLARTQAHAEAYSTEQSLTQETMELEDHALTDPSSGLPNEAAFMERGKQLLAYATR
;
A
#
# COMPACT_ATOMS: atom_id res chain seq x y z
N MET A 1 18.42 -72.43 27.85
CA MET A 1 17.37 -72.90 26.95
C MET A 1 16.81 -71.68 26.25
N LEU A 2 17.22 -71.49 25.02
CA LEU A 2 17.04 -70.32 24.21
C LEU A 2 15.65 -70.31 23.55
N LEU A 3 14.93 -69.21 23.64
CA LEU A 3 13.79 -68.96 22.76
C LEU A 3 14.07 -67.72 21.88
N LYS A 4 14.39 -68.02 20.61
CA LYS A 4 14.43 -67.05 19.52
C LYS A 4 13.01 -66.65 19.16
N ILE A 5 12.68 -65.41 19.26
CA ILE A 5 11.49 -64.84 18.60
C ILE A 5 12.00 -63.98 17.43
N ARG A 6 11.76 -64.52 16.25
CA ARG A 6 11.87 -63.81 14.98
C ARG A 6 10.64 -62.92 14.83
N ALA A 7 10.83 -61.67 14.56
CA ALA A 7 9.77 -60.83 14.03
C ALA A 7 10.31 -60.06 12.83
N ASP A 8 10.23 -60.74 11.67
CA ASP A 8 10.32 -60.08 10.37
C ASP A 8 8.98 -59.44 10.08
N LEU A 9 8.92 -58.13 10.14
CA LEU A 9 7.85 -57.33 9.55
C LEU A 9 8.46 -56.43 8.50
N PRO A 10 8.09 -56.54 7.21
CA PRO A 10 8.57 -55.64 6.19
C PRO A 10 7.89 -54.27 6.42
N ILE A 11 8.73 -53.28 6.74
CA ILE A 11 8.32 -51.88 6.68
C ILE A 11 8.16 -51.58 5.18
N ARG A 12 6.93 -51.49 4.74
CA ARG A 12 6.58 -50.96 3.44
C ARG A 12 7.05 -49.50 3.42
N SER A 13 8.04 -49.24 2.58
CA SER A 13 8.40 -47.91 2.14
C SER A 13 7.16 -47.26 1.51
N HIS A 14 6.44 -46.51 2.30
CA HIS A 14 5.47 -45.60 1.73
C HIS A 14 6.23 -44.42 1.13
N ASP A 15 6.06 -44.31 -0.14
CA ASP A 15 6.51 -43.27 -1.03
C ASP A 15 6.38 -41.90 -0.36
N TYR A 16 7.48 -41.35 0.12
CA TYR A 16 7.62 -39.93 0.26
C TYR A 16 7.79 -39.40 -1.16
N ALA A 17 6.68 -39.10 -1.81
CA ALA A 17 6.71 -38.22 -2.94
C ALA A 17 7.31 -36.89 -2.43
N PRO A 18 8.40 -36.39 -3.06
CA PRO A 18 8.86 -35.06 -2.76
C PRO A 18 7.67 -34.13 -3.03
N LEU A 19 7.38 -33.26 -2.08
CA LEU A 19 6.50 -32.11 -2.31
C LEU A 19 7.16 -31.32 -3.45
N THR A 20 6.81 -31.72 -4.65
CA THR A 20 7.13 -30.96 -5.85
C THR A 20 6.53 -29.59 -5.65
N ASP A 21 7.41 -28.61 -5.65
CA ASP A 21 7.20 -27.24 -6.07
C ASP A 21 5.74 -26.80 -5.93
N SER A 22 5.40 -26.31 -4.73
CA SER A 22 4.40 -25.27 -4.66
C SER A 22 4.80 -24.25 -5.70
N LYS A 23 4.05 -24.21 -6.79
CA LYS A 23 4.04 -23.11 -7.73
C LYS A 23 4.32 -21.84 -6.93
N MET A 24 5.56 -21.36 -7.00
CA MET A 24 5.78 -19.94 -6.98
C MET A 24 4.87 -19.46 -8.10
N SER A 25 3.68 -19.03 -7.74
CA SER A 25 2.85 -18.23 -8.61
C SER A 25 3.79 -17.13 -9.06
N ASP A 26 4.21 -17.20 -10.31
CA ASP A 26 4.64 -16.07 -11.09
C ASP A 26 3.49 -15.07 -11.02
N THR A 27 3.43 -14.34 -9.93
CA THR A 27 2.86 -13.02 -9.93
C THR A 27 3.86 -12.23 -10.77
N SER A 28 3.67 -12.28 -12.08
CA SER A 28 4.01 -11.20 -12.99
C SER A 28 3.25 -9.99 -12.47
N GLY A 29 3.64 -9.52 -11.29
CA GLY A 29 3.04 -8.41 -10.59
C GLY A 29 3.27 -7.19 -11.41
N SER A 30 2.21 -6.57 -11.90
CA SER A 30 2.28 -5.22 -12.44
C SER A 30 3.05 -4.37 -11.43
N LYS A 31 4.06 -3.64 -11.93
CA LYS A 31 4.83 -2.73 -11.07
C LYS A 31 3.88 -1.81 -10.33
N GLN A 32 4.18 -1.56 -9.06
CA GLN A 32 3.44 -0.57 -8.27
C GLN A 32 3.55 0.81 -8.92
N ARG A 33 2.45 1.56 -8.96
CA ARG A 33 2.39 2.88 -9.58
C ARG A 33 2.87 3.95 -8.60
N LEU A 34 3.74 4.83 -9.05
CA LEU A 34 4.33 5.92 -8.29
C LEU A 34 4.18 7.24 -9.04
N LEU A 35 3.63 8.26 -8.37
CA LEU A 35 3.49 9.59 -8.91
C LEU A 35 4.66 10.48 -8.47
N ILE A 36 5.34 11.12 -9.43
CA ILE A 36 6.44 12.08 -9.21
C ILE A 36 5.90 13.48 -9.53
N VAL A 37 5.91 14.37 -8.54
CA VAL A 37 5.39 15.73 -8.64
C VAL A 37 6.50 16.75 -8.36
N ASP A 38 6.89 17.50 -9.35
CA ASP A 38 7.91 18.56 -9.23
C ASP A 38 7.79 19.48 -10.46
N ASP A 39 7.90 20.78 -10.31
CA ASP A 39 7.84 21.72 -11.44
C ASP A 39 9.12 21.66 -12.29
N SER A 40 10.25 21.23 -11.70
CA SER A 40 11.53 21.07 -12.38
C SER A 40 11.58 19.78 -13.20
N ARG A 41 11.64 19.91 -14.53
CA ARG A 41 11.84 18.78 -15.43
C ARG A 41 13.09 17.94 -15.08
N VAL A 42 14.17 18.60 -14.63
CA VAL A 42 15.43 17.92 -14.29
C VAL A 42 15.21 16.96 -13.11
N ILE A 43 14.51 17.42 -12.09
CA ILE A 43 14.20 16.59 -10.90
C ILE A 43 13.30 15.42 -11.28
N ARG A 44 12.21 15.66 -12.03
CA ARG A 44 11.31 14.57 -12.47
C ARG A 44 12.05 13.51 -13.27
N VAL A 45 12.86 13.92 -14.27
CA VAL A 45 13.64 12.98 -15.09
C VAL A 45 14.65 12.20 -14.26
N THR A 46 15.29 12.84 -13.28
CA THR A 46 16.26 12.20 -12.39
C THR A 46 15.56 11.17 -11.50
N ALA A 47 14.47 11.55 -10.84
CA ALA A 47 13.70 10.64 -10.00
C ALA A 47 13.15 9.46 -10.82
N ARG A 48 12.57 9.72 -12.00
CA ARG A 48 12.11 8.67 -12.90
C ARG A 48 13.22 7.68 -13.27
N LYS A 49 14.40 8.15 -13.66
CA LYS A 49 15.52 7.26 -14.01
C LYS A 49 15.94 6.35 -12.87
N ILE A 50 15.85 6.82 -11.63
CA ILE A 50 16.15 6.02 -10.44
C ILE A 50 15.07 4.97 -10.21
N LEU A 51 13.80 5.34 -10.36
CA LEU A 51 12.65 4.54 -9.89
C LEU A 51 12.04 3.63 -10.97
N GLN A 52 12.20 3.90 -12.26
CA GLN A 52 11.52 3.23 -13.36
C GLN A 52 11.76 1.71 -13.46
N ASN A 53 12.87 1.22 -12.91
CA ASN A 53 13.16 -0.22 -12.90
C ASN A 53 12.30 -0.97 -11.86
N HIS A 54 11.83 -0.28 -10.82
CA HIS A 54 11.09 -0.84 -9.70
C HIS A 54 9.60 -0.46 -9.72
N PHE A 55 9.27 0.70 -10.26
CA PHE A 55 7.92 1.27 -10.29
C PHE A 55 7.47 1.61 -11.71
N GLU A 56 6.17 1.60 -11.93
CA GLU A 56 5.53 2.30 -13.02
C GLU A 56 5.38 3.77 -12.61
N THR A 57 6.20 4.65 -13.21
CA THR A 57 6.28 6.04 -12.81
C THR A 57 5.41 6.93 -13.69
N VAL A 58 4.57 7.76 -13.07
CA VAL A 58 3.79 8.83 -13.70
C VAL A 58 4.35 10.17 -13.24
N GLU A 59 4.40 11.16 -14.11
CA GLU A 59 4.93 12.50 -13.81
C GLU A 59 3.81 13.53 -13.79
N ALA A 60 3.82 14.43 -12.80
CA ALA A 60 3.02 15.64 -12.74
C ALA A 60 3.91 16.87 -12.62
N VAL A 61 3.52 17.95 -13.28
CA VAL A 61 4.30 19.20 -13.38
C VAL A 61 3.90 20.26 -12.35
N SER A 62 2.80 20.04 -11.63
CA SER A 62 2.29 20.93 -10.57
C SER A 62 1.37 20.15 -9.63
N GLY A 63 1.01 20.77 -8.50
CA GLY A 63 0.04 20.18 -7.56
C GLY A 63 -1.34 19.99 -8.16
N GLU A 64 -1.82 20.90 -9.02
CA GLU A 64 -3.09 20.80 -9.73
C GLU A 64 -3.10 19.58 -10.66
N ASN A 65 -2.04 19.45 -11.47
CA ASN A 65 -1.91 18.30 -12.38
C ASN A 65 -1.80 16.98 -11.63
N ALA A 66 -1.07 16.94 -10.52
CA ALA A 66 -1.00 15.78 -9.64
C ALA A 66 -2.37 15.40 -9.07
N TRP A 67 -3.15 16.39 -8.66
CA TRP A 67 -4.50 16.16 -8.15
C TRP A 67 -5.45 15.58 -9.22
N GLU A 68 -5.41 16.12 -10.45
CA GLU A 68 -6.19 15.59 -11.57
C GLU A 68 -5.86 14.10 -11.82
N ILE A 69 -4.56 13.77 -11.87
CA ILE A 69 -4.07 12.40 -12.06
C ILE A 69 -4.56 11.48 -10.92
N LEU A 70 -4.36 11.88 -9.66
CA LEU A 70 -4.76 11.09 -8.48
C LEU A 70 -6.27 10.86 -8.41
N SER A 71 -7.07 11.80 -8.90
CA SER A 71 -8.52 11.74 -8.84
C SER A 71 -9.15 10.93 -9.98
N SER A 72 -8.48 10.79 -11.11
CA SER A 72 -9.03 10.22 -12.34
C SER A 72 -8.41 8.91 -12.79
N GLU A 73 -7.22 8.60 -12.32
CA GLU A 73 -6.50 7.39 -12.72
C GLU A 73 -6.59 6.26 -11.69
N ALA A 74 -6.07 5.08 -12.09
CA ALA A 74 -5.93 3.93 -11.19
C ALA A 74 -5.08 4.27 -9.96
N PRO A 75 -5.29 3.59 -8.83
CA PRO A 75 -4.60 3.88 -7.57
C PRO A 75 -3.08 3.92 -7.69
N PHE A 76 -2.47 4.78 -6.89
CA PHE A 76 -1.03 4.87 -6.71
C PHE A 76 -0.61 4.26 -5.37
N SER A 77 0.55 3.62 -5.37
CA SER A 77 1.15 3.07 -4.14
C SER A 77 1.97 4.10 -3.37
N LEU A 78 2.38 5.18 -4.03
CA LEU A 78 3.20 6.24 -3.43
C LEU A 78 3.15 7.52 -4.27
N VAL A 79 3.23 8.66 -3.59
CA VAL A 79 3.46 9.98 -4.18
C VAL A 79 4.78 10.53 -3.68
N VAL A 80 5.62 11.02 -4.60
CA VAL A 80 6.85 11.79 -4.29
C VAL A 80 6.63 13.20 -4.78
N SER A 81 6.55 14.18 -3.89
CA SER A 81 6.16 15.56 -4.23
C SER A 81 7.17 16.58 -3.73
N ASP A 82 7.52 17.54 -4.56
CA ASP A 82 8.18 18.76 -4.09
C ASP A 82 7.24 19.56 -3.18
N LEU A 83 7.79 20.18 -2.14
CA LEU A 83 7.04 21.10 -1.28
C LEU A 83 6.82 22.47 -1.92
N THR A 84 7.77 22.93 -2.73
CA THR A 84 7.77 24.29 -3.25
C THR A 84 7.54 24.28 -4.76
N MET A 85 6.31 24.51 -5.17
CA MET A 85 5.90 24.59 -6.58
C MET A 85 5.03 25.82 -6.82
N PRO A 86 5.05 26.41 -8.03
CA PRO A 86 4.10 27.44 -8.42
C PRO A 86 2.65 26.93 -8.43
N GLY A 87 1.69 27.78 -8.07
CA GLY A 87 0.28 27.42 -7.99
C GLY A 87 -0.03 26.61 -6.72
N MET A 88 -0.58 25.42 -6.88
CA MET A 88 -0.74 24.50 -5.76
C MET A 88 0.60 23.89 -5.39
N ASP A 89 1.12 24.30 -4.24
CA ASP A 89 2.35 23.78 -3.67
C ASP A 89 2.16 22.37 -3.08
N GLY A 90 3.25 21.76 -2.59
CA GLY A 90 3.19 20.42 -1.98
C GLY A 90 2.35 20.36 -0.72
N PHE A 91 2.20 21.46 0.02
CA PHE A 91 1.29 21.52 1.18
C PHE A 91 -0.17 21.48 0.76
N GLY A 92 -0.55 22.30 -0.22
CA GLY A 92 -1.91 22.33 -0.76
C GLY A 92 -2.30 21.00 -1.40
N LEU A 93 -1.36 20.34 -2.09
CA LEU A 93 -1.57 19.00 -2.61
C LEU A 93 -1.79 17.98 -1.48
N LEU A 94 -0.95 18.01 -0.44
CA LEU A 94 -1.04 17.12 0.71
C LEU A 94 -2.36 17.26 1.47
N GLU A 95 -2.80 18.52 1.73
CA GLU A 95 -4.09 18.79 2.36
C GLU A 95 -5.26 18.26 1.51
N LYS A 96 -5.19 18.43 0.18
CA LYS A 96 -6.19 17.89 -0.74
C LYS A 96 -6.22 16.35 -0.74
N ILE A 97 -5.06 15.71 -0.75
CA ILE A 97 -4.94 14.25 -0.66
C ILE A 97 -5.61 13.77 0.63
N ARG A 98 -5.24 14.30 1.78
CA ARG A 98 -5.76 13.87 3.09
C ARG A 98 -7.23 14.21 3.30
N GLY A 99 -7.73 15.27 2.70
CA GLY A 99 -9.15 15.65 2.69
C GLY A 99 -10.01 14.93 1.65
N SER A 100 -9.44 14.02 0.87
CA SER A 100 -10.17 13.28 -0.17
C SER A 100 -11.16 12.28 0.41
N HIS A 101 -12.34 12.19 -0.19
CA HIS A 101 -13.33 11.13 0.10
C HIS A 101 -13.00 9.79 -0.58
N LEU A 102 -11.99 9.75 -1.46
CA LEU A 102 -11.53 8.55 -2.13
C LEU A 102 -10.49 7.83 -1.25
N PRO A 103 -10.78 6.66 -0.66
CA PRO A 103 -9.88 5.99 0.28
C PRO A 103 -8.49 5.71 -0.30
N HIS A 104 -8.42 5.31 -1.58
CA HIS A 104 -7.16 5.06 -2.29
C HIS A 104 -6.33 6.32 -2.54
N VAL A 105 -6.93 7.52 -2.44
CA VAL A 105 -6.23 8.80 -2.53
C VAL A 105 -5.84 9.28 -1.14
N SER A 106 -6.79 9.31 -0.19
CA SER A 106 -6.54 9.87 1.16
C SER A 106 -5.51 9.10 1.96
N GLY A 107 -5.42 7.78 1.75
CA GLY A 107 -4.47 6.89 2.43
C GLY A 107 -3.10 6.76 1.76
N VAL A 108 -2.93 7.23 0.50
CA VAL A 108 -1.68 7.05 -0.23
C VAL A 108 -0.50 7.70 0.53
N PRO A 109 0.64 6.99 0.71
CA PRO A 109 1.81 7.59 1.34
C PRO A 109 2.38 8.70 0.46
N VAL A 110 2.80 9.80 1.11
CA VAL A 110 3.38 10.97 0.45
C VAL A 110 4.76 11.25 1.03
N ILE A 111 5.80 11.12 0.22
CA ILE A 111 7.16 11.53 0.54
C ILE A 111 7.38 12.92 -0.03
N ASN A 112 7.68 13.90 0.83
CA ASN A 112 7.98 15.23 0.36
C ASN A 112 9.48 15.42 0.12
N ILE A 113 9.80 16.00 -1.03
CA ILE A 113 11.17 16.42 -1.34
C ILE A 113 11.35 17.84 -0.81
N THR A 114 12.38 18.03 0.03
CA THR A 114 12.66 19.31 0.70
C THR A 114 13.94 19.95 0.15
N GLY A 115 13.96 21.27 0.02
CA GLY A 115 15.16 22.01 -0.33
C GLY A 115 16.15 22.10 0.83
N ALA A 116 17.41 22.43 0.53
CA ALA A 116 18.47 22.62 1.56
C ALA A 116 18.14 23.74 2.56
N ASN A 117 17.28 24.67 2.17
CA ASN A 117 16.87 25.82 2.99
C ASN A 117 15.56 25.59 3.77
N ASP A 118 14.94 24.41 3.62
CA ASP A 118 13.71 24.12 4.33
C ASP A 118 13.97 23.96 5.83
N SER A 119 13.31 24.79 6.62
CA SER A 119 13.45 24.80 8.05
C SER A 119 12.79 23.57 8.70
N GLU A 120 13.19 23.27 9.93
CA GLU A 120 12.53 22.23 10.74
C GLU A 120 11.03 22.56 10.93
N ALA A 121 10.67 23.86 11.01
CA ALA A 121 9.29 24.29 11.04
C ALA A 121 8.50 23.92 9.76
N THR A 122 9.15 23.96 8.59
CA THR A 122 8.57 23.54 7.31
C THR A 122 8.27 22.03 7.32
N LYS A 123 9.20 21.21 7.78
CA LYS A 123 9.02 19.77 7.92
C LYS A 123 7.92 19.44 8.93
N GLN A 124 7.91 20.12 10.08
CA GLN A 124 6.87 19.93 11.09
C GLN A 124 5.48 20.30 10.55
N ARG A 125 5.37 21.38 9.77
CA ARG A 125 4.13 21.75 9.09
C ARG A 125 3.67 20.66 8.13
N ALA A 126 4.57 20.11 7.32
CA ALA A 126 4.22 19.06 6.37
C ALA A 126 3.86 17.74 7.09
N THR A 127 4.53 17.40 8.19
CA THR A 127 4.15 16.27 9.06
C THR A 127 2.73 16.44 9.59
N ASN A 128 2.39 17.62 10.11
CA ASN A 128 1.05 17.93 10.62
C ASN A 128 -0.01 17.88 9.52
N ALA A 129 0.35 18.21 8.28
CA ALA A 129 -0.50 18.08 7.11
C ALA A 129 -0.62 16.63 6.60
N GLY A 130 0.09 15.66 7.18
CA GLY A 130 0.00 14.24 6.88
C GLY A 130 1.06 13.71 5.91
N ALA A 131 2.23 14.37 5.80
CA ALA A 131 3.38 13.81 5.08
C ALA A 131 3.84 12.50 5.76
N THR A 132 4.16 11.51 4.95
CA THR A 132 4.65 10.22 5.43
C THR A 132 6.16 10.28 5.72
N ASP A 133 6.93 10.95 4.87
CA ASP A 133 8.39 11.04 5.00
C ASP A 133 8.96 12.24 4.22
N PHE A 134 10.27 12.48 4.36
CA PHE A 134 10.99 13.57 3.71
C PHE A 134 12.30 13.11 3.09
N ILE A 135 12.65 13.68 1.93
CA ILE A 135 13.93 13.48 1.27
C ILE A 135 14.52 14.84 0.91
N GLY A 136 15.71 15.15 1.42
CA GLY A 136 16.39 16.43 1.14
C GLY A 136 16.99 16.49 -0.27
N LYS A 137 16.89 17.65 -0.94
CA LYS A 137 17.64 17.96 -2.18
C LYS A 137 19.06 18.46 -1.81
N PRO A 138 20.12 18.03 -2.50
CA PRO A 138 20.12 17.01 -3.54
C PRO A 138 19.96 15.61 -2.96
N PHE A 139 19.13 14.77 -3.57
CA PHE A 139 18.96 13.38 -3.15
C PHE A 139 19.85 12.45 -3.98
N ASP A 140 20.37 11.42 -3.36
CA ASP A 140 21.04 10.34 -4.05
C ASP A 140 20.07 9.19 -4.41
N ALA A 141 20.50 8.35 -5.37
CA ALA A 141 19.69 7.28 -5.90
C ALA A 141 19.35 6.22 -4.84
N VAL A 142 20.28 5.92 -3.92
CA VAL A 142 20.13 4.87 -2.93
C VAL A 142 19.08 5.27 -1.90
N HIS A 143 19.15 6.48 -1.37
CA HIS A 143 18.20 6.98 -0.39
C HIS A 143 16.79 7.14 -0.98
N LEU A 144 16.68 7.70 -2.20
CA LEU A 144 15.37 7.83 -2.85
C LEU A 144 14.73 6.46 -3.08
N LEU A 145 15.48 5.50 -3.64
CA LEU A 145 14.97 4.17 -3.93
C LEU A 145 14.57 3.42 -2.65
N ALA A 146 15.46 3.39 -1.64
CA ALA A 146 15.20 2.65 -0.40
C ALA A 146 13.94 3.16 0.33
N ARG A 147 13.75 4.49 0.41
CA ARG A 147 12.57 5.08 1.07
C ARG A 147 11.29 4.83 0.29
N THR A 148 11.34 5.00 -1.04
CA THR A 148 10.16 4.75 -1.89
C THR A 148 9.74 3.29 -1.85
N GLN A 149 10.68 2.34 -1.88
CA GLN A 149 10.38 0.92 -1.75
C GLN A 149 9.76 0.59 -0.39
N ALA A 150 10.39 1.03 0.71
CA ALA A 150 9.91 0.74 2.06
C ALA A 150 8.46 1.23 2.28
N HIS A 151 8.14 2.47 1.87
CA HIS A 151 6.80 3.02 2.05
C HIS A 151 5.76 2.40 1.10
N ALA A 152 6.13 2.10 -0.14
CA ALA A 152 5.22 1.45 -1.10
C ALA A 152 4.91 0.01 -0.69
N GLU A 153 5.89 -0.75 -0.19
CA GLU A 153 5.70 -2.11 0.33
C GLU A 153 4.83 -2.13 1.59
N ALA A 154 5.09 -1.21 2.54
CA ALA A 154 4.29 -1.08 3.75
C ALA A 154 2.82 -0.79 3.42
N TYR A 155 2.56 0.15 2.52
CA TYR A 155 1.22 0.51 2.08
C TYR A 155 0.51 -0.65 1.37
N SER A 156 1.22 -1.35 0.47
CA SER A 156 0.68 -2.52 -0.23
C SER A 156 0.29 -3.64 0.74
N THR A 157 1.13 -3.88 1.76
CA THR A 157 0.85 -4.88 2.80
C THR A 157 -0.38 -4.49 3.62
N GLU A 158 -0.49 -3.24 4.02
CA GLU A 158 -1.65 -2.72 4.75
C GLU A 158 -2.95 -2.85 3.94
N GLN A 159 -2.92 -2.51 2.64
CA GLN A 159 -4.06 -2.67 1.75
C GLN A 159 -4.48 -4.14 1.61
N SER A 160 -3.52 -5.05 1.46
CA SER A 160 -3.79 -6.48 1.35
C SER A 160 -4.41 -7.05 2.63
N LEU A 161 -3.90 -6.68 3.80
CA LEU A 161 -4.44 -7.08 5.10
C LEU A 161 -5.86 -6.55 5.31
N THR A 162 -6.12 -5.30 4.92
CA THR A 162 -7.44 -4.69 5.02
C THR A 162 -8.44 -5.41 4.13
N GLN A 163 -8.05 -5.72 2.90
CA GLN A 163 -8.88 -6.46 1.95
C GLN A 163 -9.20 -7.88 2.47
N GLU A 164 -8.18 -8.61 2.93
CA GLU A 164 -8.36 -9.95 3.49
C GLU A 164 -9.29 -9.94 4.71
N THR A 165 -9.15 -8.94 5.58
CA THR A 165 -10.02 -8.78 6.76
C THR A 165 -11.47 -8.55 6.34
N MET A 166 -11.72 -7.68 5.36
CA MET A 166 -13.06 -7.42 4.83
C MET A 166 -13.68 -8.68 4.21
N GLU A 167 -12.91 -9.45 3.46
CA GLU A 167 -13.36 -10.71 2.86
C GLU A 167 -13.71 -11.75 3.93
N LEU A 168 -12.90 -11.87 4.99
CA LEU A 168 -13.18 -12.77 6.12
C LEU A 168 -14.44 -12.34 6.89
N GLU A 169 -14.64 -11.05 7.11
CA GLU A 169 -15.86 -10.52 7.75
C GLU A 169 -17.10 -10.80 6.90
N ASP A 170 -17.03 -10.58 5.58
CA ASP A 170 -18.14 -10.87 4.67
C ASP A 170 -18.48 -12.37 4.67
N HIS A 171 -17.49 -13.24 4.61
CA HIS A 171 -17.68 -14.69 4.74
C HIS A 171 -18.25 -15.10 6.10
N ALA A 172 -17.83 -14.45 7.19
CA ALA A 172 -18.34 -14.74 8.54
C ALA A 172 -19.79 -14.31 8.74
N LEU A 173 -20.29 -13.35 7.96
CA LEU A 173 -21.63 -12.79 8.03
C LEU A 173 -22.59 -13.35 6.98
N THR A 174 -22.13 -14.17 6.05
CA THR A 174 -22.91 -14.71 4.94
C THR A 174 -23.05 -16.22 5.06
N ASP A 175 -24.24 -16.75 4.79
CA ASP A 175 -24.50 -18.20 4.71
C ASP A 175 -23.96 -18.73 3.37
N PRO A 176 -23.04 -19.70 3.40
CA PRO A 176 -22.36 -20.16 2.18
C PRO A 176 -23.26 -20.92 1.20
N SER A 177 -24.43 -21.36 1.64
CA SER A 177 -25.36 -22.13 0.79
C SER A 177 -26.37 -21.26 0.07
N SER A 178 -26.79 -20.16 0.68
CA SER A 178 -27.82 -19.27 0.14
C SER A 178 -27.28 -17.92 -0.34
N GLY A 179 -26.07 -17.53 0.07
CA GLY A 179 -25.53 -16.20 -0.20
C GLY A 179 -26.23 -15.07 0.58
N LEU A 180 -27.10 -15.40 1.53
CA LEU A 180 -27.83 -14.43 2.34
C LEU A 180 -27.11 -14.16 3.68
N PRO A 181 -27.39 -13.02 4.34
CA PRO A 181 -26.90 -12.78 5.69
C PRO A 181 -27.27 -13.92 6.64
N ASN A 182 -26.30 -14.43 7.36
CA ASN A 182 -26.51 -15.47 8.37
C ASN A 182 -27.11 -14.92 9.67
N GLU A 183 -27.38 -15.78 10.64
CA GLU A 183 -27.97 -15.41 11.94
C GLU A 183 -27.08 -14.37 12.68
N ALA A 184 -25.76 -14.49 12.59
CA ALA A 184 -24.84 -13.53 13.23
C ALA A 184 -24.97 -12.11 12.64
N ALA A 185 -25.07 -12.00 11.32
CA ALA A 185 -25.31 -10.72 10.63
C ALA A 185 -26.65 -10.09 11.02
N PHE A 186 -27.68 -10.92 11.21
CA PHE A 186 -29.00 -10.45 11.62
C PHE A 186 -28.99 -9.91 13.06
N MET A 187 -28.30 -10.60 13.96
CA MET A 187 -28.15 -10.18 15.36
C MET A 187 -27.33 -8.88 15.48
N GLU A 188 -26.26 -8.73 14.69
CA GLU A 188 -25.42 -7.53 14.70
C GLU A 188 -26.19 -6.30 14.18
N ARG A 189 -26.93 -6.44 13.08
CA ARG A 189 -27.82 -5.38 12.59
C ARG A 189 -28.92 -5.02 13.58
N GLY A 190 -29.49 -6.02 14.28
CA GLY A 190 -30.48 -5.79 15.32
C GLY A 190 -29.95 -4.94 16.49
N LYS A 191 -28.72 -5.21 16.93
CA LYS A 191 -28.04 -4.42 17.96
C LYS A 191 -27.81 -2.97 17.52
N GLN A 192 -27.36 -2.76 16.27
CA GLN A 192 -27.15 -1.42 15.71
C GLN A 192 -28.44 -0.61 15.63
N LEU A 193 -29.54 -1.22 15.17
CA LEU A 193 -30.85 -0.56 15.12
C LEU A 193 -31.39 -0.20 16.52
N LEU A 194 -31.20 -1.07 17.50
CA LEU A 194 -31.55 -0.78 18.89
C LEU A 194 -30.74 0.38 19.47
N ALA A 195 -29.43 0.46 19.16
CA ALA A 195 -28.57 1.55 19.61
C ALA A 195 -28.96 2.90 18.96
N TYR A 196 -29.50 2.91 17.75
CA TYR A 196 -30.06 4.10 17.11
C TYR A 196 -31.42 4.53 17.71
N ALA A 197 -32.24 3.58 18.13
CA ALA A 197 -33.57 3.85 18.69
C ALA A 197 -33.55 4.35 20.14
N THR A 198 -32.41 4.20 20.83
CA THR A 198 -32.21 4.63 22.24
C THR A 198 -31.47 5.96 22.39
N ARG A 199 -31.22 6.68 21.30
CA ARG A 199 -30.71 8.07 21.26
C ARG A 199 -31.81 9.07 20.93
#